data_ca7dff1bbba3eaf6ca36ddf37a6ee241
#
_entry.id   ca7dff1bbba3eaf6ca36ddf37a6ee241
#
_cell.length_a   1.000
_cell.length_b   1.000
_cell.length_c   1.000
_cell.angle_alpha   90.00
_cell.angle_beta   90.00
_cell.angle_gamma   90.00
#
_symmetry.space_group_name_H-M   'P 1'
#
loop_
_entity.id
_entity.type
_entity.pdbx_description
1 polymer ?
#
loop_
_entity_poly.entity_id
_entity_poly.type
_entity_poly.pdbx_seq_one_letter_code
_entity_poly.pdbx_strand_id
1 'polypeptide(L)'
;VMNLLMAATPLAMQVCGFEFGATAQVLQWHVIGMYAPGFFTGHLIRRFGALAVMGAGVVLNLLCVAVALTGVELTQFLAALTLLGVGWNFLFTGSTTLALTAYRPEEKDRAQAAINFWVFATMAVTSFASGALVTTQGWTWLNLGSLLPLLVTGAALAWLGLRRRAASAGA
;
A
#
# COMPACT_ATOMS: atom_id res chain seq x y z
N VAL A 1 1.48 -5.23 -2.23
CA VAL A 1 0.36 -4.70 -3.05
C VAL A 1 0.83 -3.48 -3.85
N MET A 2 1.31 -2.42 -3.19
CA MET A 2 1.68 -1.16 -3.86
C MET A 2 2.59 -1.40 -5.07
N ASN A 3 3.75 -2.02 -4.87
CA ASN A 3 4.69 -2.28 -5.95
C ASN A 3 4.13 -3.22 -7.05
N LEU A 4 3.31 -4.20 -6.65
CA LEU A 4 2.67 -5.13 -7.59
C LEU A 4 1.76 -4.39 -8.58
N LEU A 5 0.87 -3.54 -8.08
CA LEU A 5 -0.09 -2.79 -8.92
C LEU A 5 0.59 -1.65 -9.69
N MET A 6 1.49 -0.90 -9.04
CA MET A 6 2.23 0.18 -9.70
C MET A 6 3.07 -0.31 -10.88
N ALA A 7 3.80 -1.41 -10.71
CA ALA A 7 4.66 -1.95 -11.77
C ALA A 7 3.86 -2.60 -12.92
N ALA A 8 2.68 -3.13 -12.64
CA ALA A 8 1.79 -3.70 -13.66
C ALA A 8 1.03 -2.64 -14.47
N THR A 9 0.78 -1.45 -13.88
CA THR A 9 -0.05 -0.41 -14.50
C THR A 9 0.41 0.01 -15.90
N PRO A 10 1.71 0.28 -16.18
CA PRO A 10 2.14 0.65 -17.52
C PRO A 10 1.83 -0.42 -18.57
N LEU A 11 2.03 -1.68 -18.23
CA LEU A 11 1.73 -2.81 -19.12
C LEU A 11 0.22 -2.95 -19.34
N ALA A 12 -0.58 -2.84 -18.27
CA ALA A 12 -2.03 -2.89 -18.37
C ALA A 12 -2.58 -1.75 -19.25
N MET A 13 -2.09 -0.52 -19.07
CA MET A 13 -2.50 0.64 -19.85
C MET A 13 -2.08 0.50 -21.33
N GLN A 14 -0.90 -0.04 -21.59
CA GLN A 14 -0.43 -0.31 -22.96
C GLN A 14 -1.34 -1.33 -23.67
N VAL A 15 -1.73 -2.39 -22.98
CA VAL A 15 -2.69 -3.39 -23.52
C VAL A 15 -4.05 -2.74 -23.82
N CYS A 16 -4.47 -1.75 -23.02
CA CYS A 16 -5.69 -0.97 -23.26
C CYS A 16 -5.54 0.12 -24.35
N GLY A 17 -4.36 0.26 -24.98
CA GLY A 17 -4.13 1.22 -26.06
C GLY A 17 -3.83 2.65 -25.62
N PHE A 18 -3.51 2.87 -24.34
CA PHE A 18 -3.12 4.19 -23.86
C PHE A 18 -1.71 4.57 -24.32
N GLU A 19 -1.55 5.85 -24.67
CA GLU A 19 -0.25 6.42 -24.99
C GLU A 19 0.62 6.60 -23.75
N PHE A 20 1.92 6.69 -23.96
CA PHE A 20 2.90 6.89 -22.89
C PHE A 20 2.61 8.11 -22.01
N GLY A 21 2.11 9.21 -22.60
CA GLY A 21 1.76 10.43 -21.86
C GLY A 21 0.67 10.20 -20.79
N ALA A 22 -0.38 9.46 -21.13
CA ALA A 22 -1.44 9.09 -20.18
C ALA A 22 -0.91 8.19 -19.05
N THR A 23 -0.07 7.22 -19.39
CA THR A 23 0.57 6.35 -18.41
C THR A 23 1.48 7.13 -17.45
N ALA A 24 2.28 8.05 -17.98
CA ALA A 24 3.14 8.92 -17.17
C ALA A 24 2.31 9.78 -16.20
N GLN A 25 1.18 10.33 -16.67
CA GLN A 25 0.26 11.10 -15.82
C GLN A 25 -0.29 10.27 -14.65
N VAL A 26 -0.71 9.04 -14.91
CA VAL A 26 -1.21 8.13 -13.86
C VAL A 26 -0.14 7.86 -12.80
N LEU A 27 1.10 7.59 -13.23
CA LEU A 27 2.22 7.36 -12.31
C LEU A 27 2.61 8.63 -11.54
N GLN A 28 2.55 9.81 -12.16
CA GLN A 28 2.78 11.09 -11.47
C GLN A 28 1.78 11.29 -10.34
N TRP A 29 0.49 11.08 -10.57
CA TRP A 29 -0.53 11.20 -9.53
C TRP A 29 -0.37 10.15 -8.44
N HIS A 30 0.06 8.93 -8.79
CA HIS A 30 0.42 7.92 -7.79
C HIS A 30 1.56 8.41 -6.89
N VAL A 31 2.65 8.93 -7.46
CA VAL A 31 3.79 9.46 -6.70
C VAL A 31 3.39 10.65 -5.82
N ILE A 32 2.56 11.56 -6.34
CA ILE A 32 1.99 12.65 -5.53
C ILE A 32 1.20 12.06 -4.35
N GLY A 33 0.36 11.06 -4.60
CA GLY A 33 -0.39 10.35 -3.55
C GLY A 33 0.51 9.68 -2.51
N MET A 34 1.68 9.17 -2.90
CA MET A 34 2.65 8.58 -1.99
C MET A 34 3.30 9.60 -1.05
N TYR A 35 3.62 10.80 -1.52
CA TYR A 35 4.45 11.74 -0.77
C TYR A 35 3.69 12.93 -0.20
N ALA A 36 2.71 13.49 -0.91
CA ALA A 36 1.98 14.67 -0.46
C ALA A 36 1.26 14.48 0.89
N PRO A 37 0.59 13.35 1.17
CA PRO A 37 -0.01 13.13 2.48
C PRO A 37 0.99 13.09 3.63
N GLY A 38 2.27 12.80 3.36
CA GLY A 38 3.33 12.74 4.37
C GLY A 38 3.45 14.00 5.22
N PHE A 39 3.11 15.17 4.67
CA PHE A 39 3.05 16.43 5.43
C PHE A 39 2.02 16.40 6.56
N PHE A 40 0.96 15.60 6.42
CA PHE A 40 -0.16 15.54 7.36
C PHE A 40 -0.22 14.22 8.14
N THR A 41 0.32 13.14 7.60
CA THR A 41 0.23 11.79 8.18
C THR A 41 0.79 11.75 9.60
N GLY A 42 1.88 12.47 9.88
CA GLY A 42 2.43 12.58 11.24
C GLY A 42 1.46 13.24 12.24
N HIS A 43 0.68 14.23 11.80
CA HIS A 43 -0.35 14.85 12.62
C HIS A 43 -1.53 13.90 12.85
N LEU A 44 -1.94 13.15 11.83
CA LEU A 44 -2.99 12.14 11.94
C LEU A 44 -2.60 11.03 12.92
N ILE A 45 -1.35 10.56 12.86
CA ILE A 45 -0.83 9.53 13.78
C ILE A 45 -0.82 10.05 15.23
N ARG A 46 -0.42 11.31 15.46
CA ARG A 46 -0.47 11.90 16.80
C ARG A 46 -1.88 12.05 17.33
N ARG A 47 -2.85 12.36 16.47
CA ARG A 47 -4.25 12.60 16.88
C ARG A 47 -5.05 11.30 17.04
N PHE A 48 -4.89 10.34 16.13
CA PHE A 48 -5.74 9.15 16.04
C PHE A 48 -4.98 7.85 16.38
N GLY A 49 -3.67 7.91 16.50
CA GLY A 49 -2.80 6.76 16.71
C GLY A 49 -2.41 6.05 15.39
N ALA A 50 -1.26 5.37 15.43
CA ALA A 50 -0.70 4.70 14.24
C ALA A 50 -1.64 3.62 13.68
N LEU A 51 -2.29 2.83 14.55
CA LEU A 51 -3.19 1.74 14.11
C LEU A 51 -4.41 2.26 13.34
N ALA A 52 -5.01 3.38 13.76
CA ALA A 52 -6.16 3.96 13.06
C ALA A 52 -5.76 4.48 11.67
N VAL A 53 -4.60 5.15 11.56
CA VAL A 53 -4.08 5.65 10.29
C VAL A 53 -3.73 4.49 9.35
N MET A 54 -3.10 3.42 9.86
CA MET A 54 -2.84 2.22 9.07
C MET A 54 -4.14 1.54 8.61
N GLY A 55 -5.16 1.49 9.47
CA GLY A 55 -6.49 0.98 9.12
C GLY A 55 -7.11 1.78 7.96
N ALA A 56 -7.04 3.12 8.01
CA ALA A 56 -7.46 3.96 6.90
C ALA A 56 -6.65 3.68 5.62
N GLY A 57 -5.34 3.41 5.74
CA GLY A 57 -4.49 3.00 4.63
C GLY A 57 -4.95 1.68 3.97
N VAL A 58 -5.35 0.69 4.78
CA VAL A 58 -5.93 -0.57 4.25
C VAL A 58 -7.24 -0.30 3.50
N VAL A 59 -8.13 0.52 4.06
CA VAL A 59 -9.41 0.89 3.41
C VAL A 59 -9.14 1.59 2.06
N LEU A 60 -8.21 2.53 1.99
CA LEU A 60 -7.84 3.21 0.74
C LEU A 60 -7.30 2.23 -0.31
N ASN A 61 -6.49 1.25 0.09
CA ASN A 61 -6.01 0.22 -0.83
C ASN A 61 -7.13 -0.73 -1.30
N LEU A 62 -8.10 -1.05 -0.43
CA LEU A 62 -9.30 -1.82 -0.84
C LEU A 62 -10.16 -1.02 -1.83
N LEU A 63 -10.33 0.29 -1.59
CA LEU A 63 -11.01 1.19 -2.54
C LEU A 63 -10.24 1.29 -3.87
N CYS A 64 -8.90 1.33 -3.85
CA CYS A 64 -8.09 1.25 -5.06
C CYS A 64 -8.45 0.00 -5.88
N VAL A 65 -8.46 -1.18 -5.26
CA VAL A 65 -8.83 -2.43 -5.94
C VAL A 65 -10.28 -2.38 -6.45
N ALA A 66 -11.21 -1.89 -5.63
CA ALA A 66 -12.60 -1.75 -6.05
C ALA A 66 -12.72 -0.87 -7.30
N VAL A 67 -12.09 0.31 -7.31
CA VAL A 67 -12.08 1.22 -8.48
C VAL A 67 -11.41 0.56 -9.69
N ALA A 68 -10.27 -0.12 -9.50
CA ALA A 68 -9.55 -0.80 -10.58
C ALA A 68 -10.35 -1.95 -11.22
N LEU A 69 -11.32 -2.51 -10.51
CA LEU A 69 -12.22 -3.55 -11.01
C LEU A 69 -13.47 -3.00 -11.72
N THR A 70 -13.75 -1.70 -11.61
CA THR A 70 -14.93 -1.09 -12.28
C THR A 70 -14.72 -0.83 -13.76
N GLY A 71 -13.47 -0.81 -14.24
CA GLY A 71 -13.18 -0.58 -15.65
C GLY A 71 -11.70 -0.29 -15.91
N VAL A 72 -11.40 0.03 -17.16
CA VAL A 72 -10.04 0.25 -17.67
C VAL A 72 -9.93 1.60 -18.39
N GLU A 73 -10.72 2.59 -18.02
CA GLU A 73 -10.59 3.95 -18.53
C GLU A 73 -9.50 4.72 -17.79
N LEU A 74 -9.03 5.82 -18.35
CA LEU A 74 -7.99 6.67 -17.75
C LEU A 74 -8.38 7.16 -16.35
N THR A 75 -9.64 7.50 -16.14
CA THR A 75 -10.16 7.97 -14.85
C THR A 75 -10.07 6.92 -13.75
N GLN A 76 -10.35 5.65 -14.07
CA GLN A 76 -10.20 4.55 -13.12
C GLN A 76 -8.73 4.30 -12.79
N PHE A 77 -7.82 4.31 -13.78
CA PHE A 77 -6.40 4.20 -13.51
C PHE A 77 -5.89 5.35 -12.63
N LEU A 78 -6.26 6.60 -12.94
CA LEU A 78 -5.88 7.78 -12.14
C LEU A 78 -6.39 7.67 -10.69
N ALA A 79 -7.68 7.39 -10.51
CA ALA A 79 -8.28 7.27 -9.18
C ALA A 79 -7.68 6.10 -8.39
N ALA A 80 -7.58 4.91 -8.99
CA ALA A 80 -7.04 3.72 -8.35
C ALA A 80 -5.58 3.93 -7.90
N LEU A 81 -4.72 4.43 -8.79
CA LEU A 81 -3.30 4.62 -8.47
C LEU A 81 -3.07 5.77 -7.46
N THR A 82 -3.89 6.81 -7.49
CA THR A 82 -3.83 7.88 -6.48
C THR A 82 -4.22 7.33 -5.11
N LEU A 83 -5.32 6.56 -5.01
CA LEU A 83 -5.73 5.89 -3.77
C LEU A 83 -4.67 4.92 -3.27
N LEU A 84 -4.03 4.17 -4.17
CA LEU A 84 -2.93 3.27 -3.85
C LEU A 84 -1.75 4.02 -3.21
N GLY A 85 -1.38 5.18 -3.77
CA GLY A 85 -0.31 6.02 -3.25
C GLY A 85 -0.59 6.54 -1.84
N VAL A 86 -1.78 7.12 -1.62
CA VAL A 86 -2.20 7.62 -0.30
C VAL A 86 -2.29 6.49 0.72
N GLY A 87 -2.89 5.36 0.34
CA GLY A 87 -3.00 4.17 1.19
C GLY A 87 -1.63 3.62 1.59
N TRP A 88 -0.69 3.60 0.64
CA TRP A 88 0.69 3.22 0.94
C TRP A 88 1.37 4.18 1.92
N ASN A 89 1.21 5.49 1.75
CA ASN A 89 1.77 6.47 2.67
C ASN A 89 1.30 6.23 4.12
N PHE A 90 0.02 6.00 4.32
CA PHE A 90 -0.56 5.76 5.64
C PHE A 90 -0.04 4.45 6.26
N LEU A 91 0.03 3.39 5.47
CA LEU A 91 0.56 2.10 5.92
C LEU A 91 2.05 2.19 6.23
N PHE A 92 2.85 2.79 5.34
CA PHE A 92 4.29 2.89 5.49
C PHE A 92 4.68 3.76 6.70
N THR A 93 4.14 4.97 6.79
CA THR A 93 4.43 5.90 7.89
C THR A 93 3.92 5.36 9.23
N GLY A 94 2.73 4.77 9.24
CA GLY A 94 2.15 4.16 10.45
C GLY A 94 2.95 2.95 10.92
N SER A 95 3.35 2.06 10.01
CA SER A 95 4.14 0.86 10.35
C SER A 95 5.55 1.23 10.84
N THR A 96 6.19 2.20 10.20
CA THR A 96 7.51 2.70 10.65
C THR A 96 7.41 3.30 12.06
N THR A 97 6.38 4.12 12.31
CA THR A 97 6.14 4.69 13.65
C THR A 97 5.91 3.59 14.69
N LEU A 98 5.13 2.56 14.33
CA LEU A 98 4.85 1.44 15.22
C LEU A 98 6.10 0.60 15.48
N ALA A 99 6.93 0.37 14.46
CA ALA A 99 8.16 -0.38 14.58
C ALA A 99 9.16 0.29 15.54
N LEU A 100 9.24 1.64 15.54
CA LEU A 100 10.09 2.39 16.47
C LEU A 100 9.76 2.14 17.96
N THR A 101 8.54 1.70 18.27
CA THR A 101 8.13 1.36 19.64
C THR A 101 8.36 -0.11 20.01
N ALA A 102 8.78 -0.93 19.04
CA ALA A 102 8.89 -2.39 19.21
C ALA A 102 10.31 -2.88 19.53
N TYR A 103 11.34 -2.08 19.30
CA TYR A 103 12.73 -2.46 19.55
C TYR A 103 13.44 -1.46 20.47
N ARG A 104 14.50 -1.94 21.15
CA ARG A 104 15.32 -1.12 22.03
C ARG A 104 16.27 -0.23 21.23
N PRO A 105 16.73 0.92 21.79
CA PRO A 105 17.65 1.81 21.09
C PRO A 105 18.93 1.12 20.57
N GLU A 106 19.44 0.13 21.32
CA GLU A 106 20.65 -0.62 20.98
C GLU A 106 20.45 -1.58 19.79
N GLU A 107 19.20 -1.98 19.51
CA GLU A 107 18.84 -2.91 18.44
C GLU A 107 18.38 -2.19 17.17
N LYS A 108 18.30 -0.86 17.20
CA LYS A 108 17.71 -0.02 16.15
C LYS A 108 18.28 -0.33 14.77
N ASP A 109 19.59 -0.32 14.62
CA ASP A 109 20.25 -0.46 13.32
C ASP A 109 20.03 -1.86 12.75
N ARG A 110 20.10 -2.89 13.61
CA ARG A 110 19.85 -4.28 13.21
C ARG A 110 18.40 -4.52 12.81
N ALA A 111 17.45 -3.99 13.60
CA ALA A 111 16.02 -4.08 13.30
C ALA A 111 15.69 -3.35 12.00
N GLN A 112 16.23 -2.15 11.80
CA GLN A 112 16.01 -1.37 10.59
C GLN A 112 16.61 -2.04 9.36
N ALA A 113 17.79 -2.63 9.46
CA ALA A 113 18.42 -3.39 8.38
C ALA A 113 17.57 -4.61 7.99
N ALA A 114 17.05 -5.35 8.98
CA ALA A 114 16.18 -6.50 8.72
C ALA A 114 14.86 -6.07 8.05
N ILE A 115 14.21 -5.00 8.52
CA ILE A 115 13.00 -4.45 7.90
C ILE A 115 13.28 -4.07 6.45
N ASN A 116 14.33 -3.31 6.18
CA ASN A 116 14.70 -2.88 4.84
C ASN A 116 14.98 -4.07 3.92
N PHE A 117 15.72 -5.07 4.40
CA PHE A 117 15.99 -6.29 3.62
C PHE A 117 14.68 -6.96 3.17
N TRP A 118 13.73 -7.18 4.07
CA TRP A 118 12.46 -7.81 3.74
C TRP A 118 11.59 -6.94 2.82
N VAL A 119 11.60 -5.62 2.98
CA VAL A 119 10.92 -4.68 2.08
C VAL A 119 11.48 -4.80 0.67
N PHE A 120 12.80 -4.70 0.48
CA PHE A 120 13.41 -4.79 -0.84
C PHE A 120 13.29 -6.19 -1.46
N ALA A 121 13.43 -7.26 -0.69
CA ALA A 121 13.20 -8.62 -1.16
C ALA A 121 11.75 -8.80 -1.66
N THR A 122 10.76 -8.31 -0.91
CA THR A 122 9.36 -8.34 -1.32
C THR A 122 9.13 -7.48 -2.57
N MET A 123 9.75 -6.31 -2.68
CA MET A 123 9.66 -5.46 -3.86
C MET A 123 10.23 -6.16 -5.10
N ALA A 124 11.38 -6.83 -4.99
CA ALA A 124 11.97 -7.57 -6.10
C ALA A 124 11.03 -8.70 -6.57
N VAL A 125 10.55 -9.54 -5.65
CA VAL A 125 9.62 -10.63 -5.97
C VAL A 125 8.33 -10.11 -6.61
N THR A 126 7.72 -9.06 -6.04
CA THR A 126 6.47 -8.49 -6.57
C THR A 126 6.66 -7.78 -7.91
N SER A 127 7.84 -7.21 -8.21
CA SER A 127 8.14 -6.64 -9.53
C SER A 127 8.17 -7.71 -10.61
N PHE A 128 8.84 -8.85 -10.37
CA PHE A 128 8.80 -9.98 -11.31
C PHE A 128 7.39 -10.55 -11.46
N ALA A 129 6.70 -10.77 -10.33
CA ALA A 129 5.35 -11.31 -10.32
C ALA A 129 4.35 -10.39 -11.05
N SER A 130 4.50 -9.07 -10.96
CA SER A 130 3.57 -8.13 -11.59
C SER A 130 3.60 -8.23 -13.12
N GLY A 131 4.79 -8.29 -13.71
CA GLY A 131 4.94 -8.47 -15.16
C GLY A 131 4.35 -9.79 -15.62
N ALA A 132 4.69 -10.90 -14.96
CA ALA A 132 4.18 -12.22 -15.29
C ALA A 132 2.65 -12.30 -15.13
N LEU A 133 2.10 -11.80 -14.03
CA LEU A 133 0.66 -11.85 -13.76
C LEU A 133 -0.15 -11.01 -14.74
N VAL A 134 0.27 -9.77 -15.02
CA VAL A 134 -0.50 -8.90 -15.92
C VAL A 134 -0.51 -9.42 -17.35
N THR A 135 0.60 -10.03 -17.80
CA THR A 135 0.70 -10.55 -19.17
C THR A 135 -0.01 -11.90 -19.36
N THR A 136 -0.10 -12.73 -18.32
CA THR A 136 -0.70 -14.08 -18.39
C THR A 136 -2.15 -14.10 -17.93
N GLN A 137 -2.48 -13.39 -16.86
CA GLN A 137 -3.78 -13.42 -16.20
C GLN A 137 -4.59 -12.12 -16.40
N GLY A 138 -3.93 -11.04 -16.82
CA GLY A 138 -4.54 -9.74 -17.03
C GLY A 138 -4.75 -8.91 -15.76
N TRP A 139 -5.22 -7.68 -15.98
CA TRP A 139 -5.38 -6.65 -14.95
C TRP A 139 -6.34 -7.05 -13.82
N THR A 140 -7.47 -7.69 -14.17
CA THR A 140 -8.50 -8.07 -13.19
C THR A 140 -7.99 -9.08 -12.17
N TRP A 141 -7.34 -10.16 -12.63
CA TRP A 141 -6.81 -11.20 -11.75
C TRP A 141 -5.67 -10.69 -10.86
N LEU A 142 -4.84 -9.78 -11.38
CA LEU A 142 -3.78 -9.13 -10.60
C LEU A 142 -4.38 -8.31 -9.45
N ASN A 143 -5.46 -7.55 -9.70
CA ASN A 143 -6.17 -6.81 -8.66
C ASN A 143 -6.85 -7.72 -7.64
N LEU A 144 -7.52 -8.79 -8.07
CA LEU A 144 -8.11 -9.78 -7.16
C LEU A 144 -7.07 -10.46 -6.29
N GLY A 145 -5.91 -10.83 -6.87
CA GLY A 145 -4.79 -11.42 -6.12
C GLY A 145 -4.22 -10.48 -5.05
N SER A 146 -4.31 -9.17 -5.26
CA SER A 146 -3.86 -8.18 -4.28
C SER A 146 -4.76 -8.07 -3.05
N LEU A 147 -6.00 -8.58 -3.11
CA LEU A 147 -6.91 -8.60 -1.95
C LEU A 147 -6.38 -9.47 -0.81
N LEU A 148 -5.77 -10.60 -1.12
CA LEU A 148 -5.28 -11.52 -0.08
C LEU A 148 -4.30 -10.84 0.89
N PRO A 149 -3.18 -10.22 0.46
CA PRO A 149 -2.29 -9.53 1.36
C PRO A 149 -2.94 -8.33 2.07
N LEU A 150 -3.91 -7.64 1.45
CA LEU A 150 -4.65 -6.55 2.09
C LEU A 150 -5.53 -7.06 3.23
N LEU A 151 -6.25 -8.15 3.01
CA LEU A 151 -7.11 -8.77 4.03
C LEU A 151 -6.27 -9.30 5.20
N VAL A 152 -5.13 -9.94 4.92
CA VAL A 152 -4.20 -10.40 5.96
C VAL A 152 -3.68 -9.22 6.78
N THR A 153 -3.28 -8.13 6.12
CA THR A 153 -2.81 -6.91 6.81
C THR A 153 -3.93 -6.30 7.64
N GLY A 154 -5.14 -6.18 7.09
CA GLY A 154 -6.31 -5.67 7.81
C GLY A 154 -6.67 -6.50 9.03
N ALA A 155 -6.67 -7.83 8.91
CA ALA A 155 -6.92 -8.76 10.01
C ALA A 155 -5.85 -8.65 11.11
N ALA A 156 -4.57 -8.54 10.73
CA ALA A 156 -3.48 -8.36 11.69
C ALA A 156 -3.61 -7.04 12.46
N LEU A 157 -3.96 -5.94 11.79
CA LEU A 157 -4.20 -4.65 12.44
C LEU A 157 -5.40 -4.68 13.38
N ALA A 158 -6.51 -5.31 12.97
CA ALA A 158 -7.69 -5.47 13.80
C ALA A 158 -7.37 -6.29 15.06
N TRP A 159 -6.67 -7.42 14.89
CA TRP A 159 -6.25 -8.26 16.02
C TRP A 159 -5.35 -7.50 17.00
N LEU A 160 -4.36 -6.75 16.49
CA LEU A 160 -3.48 -5.94 17.33
C LEU A 160 -4.26 -4.84 18.06
N GLY A 161 -5.23 -4.22 17.40
CA GLY A 161 -6.13 -3.22 18.00
C GLY A 161 -6.97 -3.78 19.14
N LEU A 162 -7.54 -4.98 18.94
CA LEU A 162 -8.32 -5.68 19.97
C LEU A 162 -7.46 -6.07 21.20
N ARG A 163 -6.25 -6.59 20.96
CA ARG A 163 -5.32 -6.93 22.04
C ARG A 163 -4.94 -5.71 22.89
N ARG A 164 -4.66 -4.56 22.25
CA ARG A 164 -4.33 -3.33 22.99
C ARG A 164 -5.50 -2.82 23.82
N ARG A 165 -6.73 -2.91 23.30
CA ARG A 165 -7.95 -2.53 24.05
C ARG A 165 -8.16 -3.45 25.26
N ALA A 166 -7.99 -4.76 25.10
CA ALA A 166 -8.10 -5.72 26.21
C ALA A 166 -7.06 -5.46 27.29
N ALA A 167 -5.82 -5.16 26.94
CA ALA A 167 -4.76 -4.83 27.89
C ALA A 167 -5.04 -3.53 28.66
N SER A 168 -5.65 -2.51 28.02
CA SER A 168 -6.01 -1.25 28.68
C SER A 168 -7.28 -1.33 29.55
N ALA A 169 -8.12 -2.33 29.34
CA ALA A 169 -9.34 -2.55 30.13
C ALA A 169 -9.10 -3.40 31.41
N GLY A 170 -7.93 -4.07 31.47
CA GLY A 170 -7.53 -4.90 32.62
C GLY A 170 -6.47 -4.26 33.53
N ALA A 171 -6.08 -3.01 33.26
CA ALA A 171 -5.16 -2.21 34.05
C ALA A 171 -5.90 -1.07 34.75
#